data_22c43a693030d9b829d6dbcb6ad33ede
#
_entry.id   22c43a693030d9b829d6dbcb6ad33ede
#
_cell.length_a   1.000
_cell.length_b   1.000
_cell.length_c   1.000
_cell.angle_alpha   90.00
_cell.angle_beta   90.00
_cell.angle_gamma   90.00
#
_symmetry.space_group_name_H-M   'P 1'
#
loop_
_entity.id
_entity.type
_entity.pdbx_description
1 polymer ?
#
loop_
_entity_poly.entity_id
_entity_poly.type
_entity_poly.pdbx_seq_one_letter_code
_entity_poly.pdbx_strand_id
1 'polypeptide(L)'
;TPIKSSAASDVYKRQMKKPTVSIVLGGGHSIGIPLAVAAKKSFIAKSASMTVHPVRTTGLTLGAPQTFEYFQRMQDRITTFVAENSNITKDRYNQLVLNTGELVMDIGTILEGEEAVEEGLIDEVGTVSDAIDALYDLIKENKESKPKSAKSRSKKQEK
;
A
#
# COMPACT_ATOMS: atom_id res chain seq x y z
N THR A 1 -16.04 8.38 11.73
CA THR A 1 -15.52 8.75 10.41
C THR A 1 -14.04 8.41 10.20
N PRO A 2 -13.52 7.25 10.70
CA PRO A 2 -12.11 6.90 10.51
C PRO A 2 -11.76 6.52 9.07
N ILE A 3 -12.71 6.00 8.30
CA ILE A 3 -12.48 5.47 6.93
C ILE A 3 -12.08 6.57 5.94
N LYS A 4 -12.55 7.80 6.11
CA LYS A 4 -12.19 8.92 5.24
C LYS A 4 -10.73 9.36 5.42
N SER A 5 -10.15 9.21 6.60
CA SER A 5 -8.76 9.60 6.86
C SER A 5 -7.74 8.63 6.30
N SER A 6 -8.02 7.32 6.30
CA SER A 6 -7.10 6.33 5.75
C SER A 6 -7.08 6.36 4.22
N ALA A 7 -8.23 6.40 3.54
CA ALA A 7 -8.30 6.56 2.09
C ALA A 7 -7.65 7.89 1.62
N ALA A 8 -7.81 8.97 2.40
CA ALA A 8 -7.13 10.22 2.11
C ALA A 8 -5.61 10.12 2.30
N SER A 9 -5.13 9.30 3.25
CA SER A 9 -3.70 9.09 3.46
C SER A 9 -3.05 8.35 2.29
N ASP A 10 -3.73 7.36 1.71
CA ASP A 10 -3.24 6.61 0.55
C ASP A 10 -3.11 7.52 -0.68
N VAL A 11 -4.16 8.28 -0.98
CA VAL A 11 -4.17 9.26 -2.08
C VAL A 11 -3.09 10.32 -1.84
N TYR A 12 -2.94 10.81 -0.61
CA TYR A 12 -1.94 11.82 -0.27
C TYR A 12 -0.51 11.30 -0.44
N LYS A 13 -0.20 10.10 0.04
CA LYS A 13 1.14 9.49 -0.12
C LYS A 13 1.53 9.33 -1.58
N ARG A 14 0.58 8.95 -2.43
CA ARG A 14 0.80 8.81 -3.86
C ARG A 14 1.03 10.13 -4.59
N GLN A 15 0.42 11.21 -4.13
CA GLN A 15 0.61 12.54 -4.68
C GLN A 15 1.90 13.22 -4.19
N MET A 16 2.63 12.59 -3.26
CA MET A 16 3.89 13.13 -2.78
C MET A 16 4.95 13.12 -3.88
N LYS A 17 5.54 14.27 -4.13
CA LYS A 17 6.67 14.43 -5.07
C LYS A 17 8.00 13.94 -4.50
N LYS A 18 8.06 13.74 -3.19
CA LYS A 18 9.25 13.21 -2.50
C LYS A 18 9.19 11.69 -2.47
N PRO A 19 10.32 11.00 -2.52
CA PRO A 19 10.38 9.56 -2.32
C PRO A 19 9.77 9.15 -0.99
N THR A 20 9.11 8.01 -0.98
CA THR A 20 8.50 7.41 0.21
C THR A 20 8.88 5.95 0.30
N VAL A 21 9.16 5.49 1.51
CA VAL A 21 9.36 4.09 1.83
C VAL A 21 8.41 3.72 2.96
N SER A 22 7.87 2.53 2.93
CA SER A 22 7.07 1.94 4.01
C SER A 22 7.79 0.74 4.60
N ILE A 23 7.53 0.46 5.86
CA ILE A 23 7.96 -0.78 6.52
C ILE A 23 6.87 -1.28 7.46
N VAL A 24 6.57 -2.57 7.35
CA VAL A 24 5.68 -3.30 8.27
C VAL A 24 6.56 -3.98 9.32
N LEU A 25 6.49 -3.52 10.57
CA LEU A 25 7.34 -4.03 11.67
C LEU A 25 6.64 -5.09 12.54
N GLY A 26 5.34 -5.14 12.52
CA GLY A 26 4.52 -6.07 13.30
C GLY A 26 3.30 -6.52 12.52
N GLY A 27 2.13 -5.93 12.78
CA GLY A 27 0.89 -6.25 12.05
C GLY A 27 0.56 -5.22 10.98
N GLY A 28 0.54 -5.64 9.71
CA GLY A 28 0.08 -4.83 8.57
C GLY A 28 -1.32 -5.23 8.09
N HIS A 29 -2.27 -5.42 9.03
CA HIS A 29 -3.56 -6.01 8.73
C HIS A 29 -4.54 -5.06 8.03
N SER A 30 -5.42 -5.61 7.18
CA SER A 30 -6.56 -4.88 6.61
C SER A 30 -6.12 -3.60 5.90
N ILE A 31 -6.49 -2.42 6.43
CA ILE A 31 -6.11 -1.10 5.90
C ILE A 31 -4.58 -0.85 5.91
N GLY A 32 -3.83 -1.61 6.69
CA GLY A 32 -2.37 -1.58 6.67
C GLY A 32 -1.78 -1.97 5.32
N ILE A 33 -2.48 -2.82 4.56
CA ILE A 33 -2.04 -3.28 3.23
C ILE A 33 -1.97 -2.12 2.24
N PRO A 34 -3.07 -1.43 1.91
CA PRO A 34 -3.00 -0.31 0.97
C PRO A 34 -2.09 0.83 1.48
N LEU A 35 -1.94 1.00 2.79
CA LEU A 35 -0.99 1.96 3.35
C LEU A 35 0.46 1.57 3.10
N ALA A 36 0.80 0.28 3.19
CA ALA A 36 2.15 -0.21 2.92
C ALA A 36 2.50 -0.06 1.44
N VAL A 37 1.65 -0.54 0.52
CA VAL A 37 1.89 -0.49 -0.92
C VAL A 37 1.77 0.91 -1.53
N ALA A 38 1.23 1.90 -0.80
CA ALA A 38 1.16 3.27 -1.27
C ALA A 38 2.53 3.98 -1.36
N ALA A 39 3.57 3.45 -0.73
CA ALA A 39 4.93 3.97 -0.83
C ALA A 39 5.59 3.58 -2.16
N LYS A 40 6.68 4.24 -2.53
CA LYS A 40 7.45 3.89 -3.73
C LYS A 40 8.19 2.57 -3.58
N LYS A 41 8.58 2.23 -2.36
CA LYS A 41 9.20 0.97 -2.00
C LYS A 41 8.69 0.53 -0.64
N SER A 42 8.36 -0.74 -0.52
CA SER A 42 7.76 -1.33 0.67
C SER A 42 8.64 -2.43 1.24
N PHE A 43 8.74 -2.46 2.57
CA PHE A 43 9.47 -3.47 3.33
C PHE A 43 8.56 -4.13 4.36
N ILE A 44 8.90 -5.37 4.71
CA ILE A 44 8.28 -6.08 5.82
C ILE A 44 9.37 -6.75 6.66
N ALA A 45 9.27 -6.66 7.97
CA ALA A 45 10.15 -7.41 8.87
C ALA A 45 9.82 -8.91 8.79
N LYS A 46 10.84 -9.76 8.90
CA LYS A 46 10.66 -11.22 8.81
C LYS A 46 9.62 -11.78 9.79
N SER A 47 9.51 -11.19 10.98
CA SER A 47 8.55 -11.58 12.03
C SER A 47 7.22 -10.83 11.96
N ALA A 48 7.02 -9.98 10.98
CA ALA A 48 5.78 -9.26 10.80
C ALA A 48 4.78 -10.09 9.97
N SER A 49 3.49 -9.79 10.13
CA SER A 49 2.44 -10.44 9.38
C SER A 49 1.45 -9.45 8.79
N MET A 50 0.77 -9.85 7.74
CA MET A 50 -0.30 -9.09 7.10
C MET A 50 -1.54 -9.97 6.97
N THR A 51 -2.71 -9.42 7.30
CA THR A 51 -3.97 -10.14 7.09
C THR A 51 -4.75 -9.52 5.96
N VAL A 52 -4.90 -10.28 4.89
CA VAL A 52 -5.74 -9.95 3.74
C VAL A 52 -7.13 -10.47 3.99
N HIS A 53 -8.15 -9.64 3.93
CA HIS A 53 -9.54 -10.03 4.12
C HIS A 53 -10.50 -9.12 3.37
N PRO A 54 -11.76 -9.56 3.09
CA PRO A 54 -12.73 -8.73 2.39
C PRO A 54 -13.17 -7.52 3.22
N VAL A 55 -13.70 -6.51 2.54
CA VAL A 55 -14.38 -5.39 3.20
C VAL A 55 -15.53 -5.90 4.05
N ARG A 56 -15.57 -5.47 5.30
CA ARG A 56 -16.57 -5.89 6.29
C ARG A 56 -17.32 -4.70 6.86
N THR A 57 -18.53 -4.97 7.30
CA THR A 57 -19.30 -4.07 8.13
C THR A 57 -19.81 -4.80 9.37
N THR A 58 -19.86 -4.10 10.47
CA THR A 58 -20.47 -4.58 11.71
C THR A 58 -21.65 -3.70 12.08
N GLY A 59 -22.75 -4.30 12.49
CA GLY A 59 -23.96 -3.59 12.87
C GLY A 59 -25.17 -3.97 12.02
N LEU A 60 -26.29 -3.31 12.26
CA LEU A 60 -27.52 -3.50 11.50
C LEU A 60 -27.35 -2.94 10.09
N THR A 61 -27.49 -3.80 9.09
CA THR A 61 -27.36 -3.43 7.68
C THR A 61 -28.65 -3.76 6.96
N LEU A 62 -29.16 -2.82 6.16
CA LEU A 62 -30.29 -3.08 5.28
C LEU A 62 -29.85 -4.02 4.15
N GLY A 63 -30.44 -5.21 4.08
CA GLY A 63 -30.18 -6.22 3.06
C GLY A 63 -30.81 -5.88 1.73
N ALA A 64 -30.32 -4.83 1.06
CA ALA A 64 -30.79 -4.39 -0.26
C ALA A 64 -29.70 -4.62 -1.32
N PRO A 65 -30.06 -4.83 -2.60
CA PRO A 65 -29.08 -5.00 -3.69
C PRO A 65 -28.04 -3.86 -3.72
N GLN A 66 -28.47 -2.63 -3.47
CA GLN A 66 -27.59 -1.46 -3.45
C GLN A 66 -26.51 -1.53 -2.37
N THR A 67 -26.81 -2.15 -1.24
CA THR A 67 -25.82 -2.38 -0.17
C THR A 67 -24.74 -3.35 -0.62
N PHE A 68 -25.14 -4.45 -1.27
CA PHE A 68 -24.22 -5.43 -1.84
C PHE A 68 -23.33 -4.81 -2.92
N GLU A 69 -23.91 -4.10 -3.88
CA GLU A 69 -23.16 -3.39 -4.91
C GLU A 69 -22.17 -2.35 -4.34
N TYR A 70 -22.55 -1.67 -3.27
CA TYR A 70 -21.68 -0.71 -2.59
C TYR A 70 -20.42 -1.41 -2.05
N PHE A 71 -20.58 -2.55 -1.35
CA PHE A 71 -19.45 -3.30 -0.82
C PHE A 71 -18.59 -3.91 -1.92
N GLN A 72 -19.19 -4.41 -2.99
CA GLN A 72 -18.45 -4.91 -4.15
C GLN A 72 -17.59 -3.80 -4.78
N ARG A 73 -18.14 -2.62 -5.02
CA ARG A 73 -17.37 -1.48 -5.55
C ARG A 73 -16.25 -1.04 -4.61
N MET A 74 -16.48 -1.14 -3.30
CA MET A 74 -15.44 -0.82 -2.31
C MET A 74 -14.30 -1.84 -2.36
N GLN A 75 -14.63 -3.13 -2.39
CA GLN A 75 -13.67 -4.21 -2.52
C GLN A 75 -12.86 -4.09 -3.81
N ASP A 76 -13.52 -3.91 -4.96
CA ASP A 76 -12.85 -3.77 -6.26
C ASP A 76 -11.89 -2.57 -6.29
N ARG A 77 -12.28 -1.46 -5.69
CA ARG A 77 -11.42 -0.28 -5.58
C ARG A 77 -10.15 -0.55 -4.78
N ILE A 78 -10.25 -1.26 -3.65
CA ILE A 78 -9.10 -1.63 -2.83
C ILE A 78 -8.22 -2.63 -3.57
N THR A 79 -8.81 -3.67 -4.15
CA THR A 79 -8.08 -4.67 -4.95
C THR A 79 -7.34 -4.03 -6.12
N THR A 80 -8.00 -3.12 -6.84
CA THR A 80 -7.37 -2.38 -7.95
C THR A 80 -6.20 -1.56 -7.45
N PHE A 81 -6.38 -0.80 -6.37
CA PHE A 81 -5.33 0.01 -5.79
C PHE A 81 -4.12 -0.83 -5.36
N VAL A 82 -4.34 -1.96 -4.68
CA VAL A 82 -3.26 -2.85 -4.26
C VAL A 82 -2.51 -3.40 -5.47
N ALA A 83 -3.21 -3.94 -6.47
CA ALA A 83 -2.59 -4.51 -7.66
C ALA A 83 -1.83 -3.48 -8.53
N GLU A 84 -2.29 -2.23 -8.57
CA GLU A 84 -1.60 -1.15 -9.29
C GLU A 84 -0.34 -0.63 -8.55
N ASN A 85 -0.16 -1.01 -7.29
CA ASN A 85 0.87 -0.47 -6.43
C ASN A 85 1.79 -1.52 -5.80
N SER A 86 1.67 -2.76 -6.24
CA SER A 86 2.50 -3.90 -5.84
C SER A 86 2.67 -4.84 -7.04
N ASN A 87 3.38 -5.95 -6.85
CA ASN A 87 3.61 -6.94 -7.90
C ASN A 87 2.54 -8.05 -7.92
N ILE A 88 1.59 -8.05 -6.97
CA ILE A 88 0.51 -9.04 -6.93
C ILE A 88 -0.53 -8.74 -8.02
N THR A 89 -1.05 -9.78 -8.66
CA THR A 89 -2.16 -9.63 -9.61
C THR A 89 -3.50 -9.45 -8.88
N LYS A 90 -4.48 -8.78 -9.55
CA LYS A 90 -5.85 -8.66 -9.02
C LYS A 90 -6.46 -10.01 -8.67
N ASP A 91 -6.29 -10.99 -9.56
CA ASP A 91 -6.89 -12.32 -9.39
C ASP A 91 -6.27 -13.02 -8.19
N ARG A 92 -4.93 -12.95 -8.03
CA ARG A 92 -4.27 -13.54 -6.87
C ARG A 92 -4.67 -12.86 -5.57
N TYR A 93 -4.72 -11.54 -5.54
CA TYR A 93 -5.17 -10.80 -4.36
C TYR A 93 -6.61 -11.16 -3.98
N ASN A 94 -7.52 -11.30 -4.95
CA ASN A 94 -8.90 -11.73 -4.70
C ASN A 94 -8.96 -13.17 -4.16
N GLN A 95 -8.11 -14.09 -4.62
CA GLN A 95 -8.02 -15.44 -4.06
C GLN A 95 -7.63 -15.41 -2.58
N LEU A 96 -6.63 -14.60 -2.22
CA LEU A 96 -6.21 -14.42 -0.82
C LEU A 96 -7.33 -13.80 0.03
N VAL A 97 -8.02 -12.78 -0.50
CA VAL A 97 -9.16 -12.12 0.16
C VAL A 97 -10.29 -13.09 0.48
N LEU A 98 -10.58 -14.04 -0.43
CA LEU A 98 -11.73 -14.96 -0.33
C LEU A 98 -11.36 -16.35 0.20
N ASN A 99 -10.14 -16.55 0.67
CA ASN A 99 -9.72 -17.81 1.25
C ASN A 99 -10.53 -18.15 2.52
N THR A 100 -11.07 -19.36 2.59
CA THR A 100 -11.95 -19.81 3.69
C THR A 100 -11.30 -20.83 4.61
N GLY A 101 -10.06 -21.23 4.35
CA GLY A 101 -9.40 -22.35 5.04
C GLY A 101 -8.49 -21.94 6.19
N GLU A 102 -8.13 -20.69 6.32
CA GLU A 102 -7.02 -20.26 7.18
C GLU A 102 -7.48 -19.52 8.44
N LEU A 103 -8.44 -18.63 8.32
CA LEU A 103 -8.97 -17.91 9.48
C LEU A 103 -10.11 -18.69 10.14
N VAL A 104 -9.93 -19.00 11.43
CA VAL A 104 -10.92 -19.74 12.22
C VAL A 104 -12.16 -18.88 12.44
N MET A 105 -13.18 -18.91 11.77
CA MET A 105 -14.43 -18.11 11.83
C MET A 105 -14.42 -16.86 10.94
N ASP A 106 -13.52 -16.78 9.96
CA ASP A 106 -13.47 -15.65 9.07
C ASP A 106 -12.98 -16.02 7.65
N ILE A 107 -13.03 -15.08 6.74
CA ILE A 107 -12.58 -15.21 5.36
C ILE A 107 -11.34 -14.33 5.18
N GLY A 108 -10.30 -14.87 4.59
CA GLY A 108 -9.05 -14.16 4.30
C GLY A 108 -7.81 -15.02 4.50
N THR A 109 -6.66 -14.40 4.36
CA THR A 109 -5.36 -15.06 4.45
C THR A 109 -4.42 -14.24 5.35
N ILE A 110 -3.64 -14.94 6.17
CA ILE A 110 -2.50 -14.35 6.89
C ILE A 110 -1.26 -14.66 6.07
N LEU A 111 -0.47 -13.63 5.80
CA LEU A 111 0.84 -13.73 5.14
C LEU A 111 1.91 -13.30 6.14
N GLU A 112 2.87 -14.15 6.37
CA GLU A 112 4.09 -13.79 7.11
C GLU A 112 5.07 -13.03 6.22
N GLY A 113 6.13 -12.45 6.81
CA GLY A 113 7.02 -11.54 6.10
C GLY A 113 7.53 -12.03 4.76
N GLU A 114 8.03 -13.27 4.70
CA GLU A 114 8.56 -13.88 3.46
C GLU A 114 7.43 -14.14 2.46
N GLU A 115 6.29 -14.67 2.92
CA GLU A 115 5.13 -14.97 2.07
C GLU A 115 4.53 -13.70 1.43
N ALA A 116 4.51 -12.59 2.18
CA ALA A 116 4.03 -11.32 1.64
C ALA A 116 4.89 -10.81 0.46
N VAL A 117 6.18 -11.15 0.45
CA VAL A 117 7.09 -10.83 -0.66
C VAL A 117 6.93 -11.84 -1.79
N GLU A 118 6.83 -13.14 -1.49
CA GLU A 118 6.61 -14.20 -2.50
C GLU A 118 5.32 -13.99 -3.27
N GLU A 119 4.24 -13.55 -2.61
CA GLU A 119 2.98 -13.19 -3.24
C GLU A 119 3.04 -11.85 -4.03
N GLY A 120 4.14 -11.14 -3.95
CA GLY A 120 4.32 -9.85 -4.61
C GLY A 120 3.54 -8.70 -3.97
N LEU A 121 3.08 -8.86 -2.73
CA LEU A 121 2.34 -7.83 -2.02
C LEU A 121 3.28 -6.73 -1.48
N ILE A 122 4.45 -7.13 -0.98
CA ILE A 122 5.52 -6.24 -0.48
C ILE A 122 6.78 -6.49 -1.30
N ASP A 123 7.61 -5.46 -1.49
CA ASP A 123 8.78 -5.55 -2.36
C ASP A 123 9.92 -6.38 -1.75
N GLU A 124 10.22 -6.18 -0.47
CA GLU A 124 11.38 -6.85 0.17
C GLU A 124 11.15 -7.14 1.66
N VAL A 125 11.72 -8.25 2.12
CA VAL A 125 11.93 -8.47 3.56
C VAL A 125 13.12 -7.62 4.00
N GLY A 126 12.96 -6.84 5.10
CA GLY A 126 14.04 -5.98 5.55
C GLY A 126 13.83 -5.40 6.94
N THR A 127 14.83 -4.67 7.38
CA THR A 127 14.87 -3.96 8.65
C THR A 127 14.57 -2.47 8.47
N VAL A 128 14.46 -1.74 9.58
CA VAL A 128 14.35 -0.26 9.54
C VAL A 128 15.59 0.36 8.88
N SER A 129 16.77 -0.23 9.06
CA SER A 129 18.00 0.26 8.43
C SER A 129 17.91 0.14 6.90
N ASP A 130 17.49 -1.04 6.40
CA ASP A 130 17.34 -1.27 4.96
C ASP A 130 16.33 -0.30 4.34
N ALA A 131 15.22 -0.04 5.03
CA ALA A 131 14.20 0.91 4.58
C ALA A 131 14.73 2.36 4.54
N ILE A 132 15.58 2.75 5.50
CA ILE A 132 16.23 4.07 5.54
C ILE A 132 17.25 4.19 4.40
N ASP A 133 18.07 3.17 4.19
CA ASP A 133 19.08 3.17 3.13
C ASP A 133 18.42 3.26 1.75
N ALA A 134 17.36 2.49 1.51
CA ALA A 134 16.55 2.57 0.30
C ALA A 134 15.93 3.98 0.11
N LEU A 135 15.49 4.63 1.18
CA LEU A 135 14.97 6.00 1.09
C LEU A 135 16.06 6.99 0.66
N TYR A 136 17.29 6.86 1.18
CA TYR A 136 18.42 7.70 0.77
C TYR A 136 18.79 7.49 -0.69
N ASP A 137 18.74 6.25 -1.19
CA ASP A 137 19.02 5.95 -2.58
C ASP A 137 17.95 6.54 -3.52
N LEU A 138 16.67 6.39 -3.19
CA LEU A 138 15.57 7.04 -3.91
C LEU A 138 15.69 8.58 -3.92
N ILE A 139 16.20 9.18 -2.84
CA ILE A 139 16.45 10.64 -2.79
C ILE A 139 17.59 11.04 -3.72
N LYS A 140 18.66 10.25 -3.84
CA LYS A 140 19.77 10.50 -4.78
C LYS A 140 19.29 10.44 -6.22
N GLU A 141 18.58 9.36 -6.58
CA GLU A 141 17.99 9.18 -7.91
C GLU A 141 17.04 10.33 -8.30
N ASN A 142 16.20 10.79 -7.37
CA ASN A 142 15.28 11.91 -7.61
C ASN A 142 16.01 13.25 -7.81
N LYS A 143 17.19 13.41 -7.22
CA LYS A 143 18.03 14.61 -7.44
C LYS A 143 18.70 14.58 -8.81
N GLU A 144 19.17 13.42 -9.25
CA GLU A 144 19.86 13.24 -10.53
C GLU A 144 18.90 13.35 -11.72
N SER A 145 17.67 12.87 -11.56
CA SER A 145 16.63 12.93 -12.59
C SER A 145 16.05 14.33 -12.83
N LYS A 146 16.33 15.32 -11.97
CA LYS A 146 15.91 16.71 -12.20
C LYS A 146 16.85 17.40 -13.18
N PRO A 147 16.36 17.90 -14.34
CA PRO A 147 17.18 18.62 -15.31
C PRO A 147 17.82 19.85 -14.67
N LYS A 148 19.12 20.06 -14.91
CA LYS A 148 19.94 21.21 -14.41
C LYS A 148 19.51 22.58 -14.94
N SER A 149 18.27 22.79 -15.36
CA SER A 149 17.81 23.99 -16.10
C SER A 149 17.09 25.05 -15.27
N ALA A 150 17.56 25.36 -14.05
CA ALA A 150 16.98 26.47 -13.27
C ALA A 150 17.99 27.45 -12.66
N LYS A 151 19.25 27.46 -13.11
CA LYS A 151 20.26 28.38 -12.57
C LYS A 151 20.77 29.46 -13.54
N SER A 152 20.10 29.74 -14.66
CA SER A 152 20.61 30.77 -15.64
C SER A 152 19.64 31.89 -15.97
N ARG A 153 18.62 32.21 -15.16
CA ARG A 153 17.68 33.32 -15.44
C ARG A 153 17.60 34.42 -14.39
N SER A 154 18.60 34.58 -13.52
CA SER A 154 18.59 35.69 -12.55
C SER A 154 19.80 36.63 -12.60
N LYS A 155 20.45 36.76 -13.75
CA LYS A 155 21.53 37.75 -13.94
C LYS A 155 21.45 38.48 -15.28
N LYS A 156 20.29 39.08 -15.60
CA LYS A 156 20.21 40.04 -16.70
C LYS A 156 18.98 40.96 -16.56
N GLN A 157 18.91 41.72 -15.47
CA GLN A 157 18.10 42.94 -15.38
C GLN A 157 18.68 43.82 -14.27
N GLU A 158 19.84 44.35 -14.51
CA GLU A 158 20.37 45.61 -13.90
C GLU A 158 21.42 46.13 -14.85
N LYS A 159 20.97 46.96 -15.78
CA LYS A 159 21.69 48.08 -16.41
C LYS A 159 20.67 49.00 -17.07
#